data_335d0f60b6ba6901aee2b0d9a87bec76
#
_entry.id   335d0f60b6ba6901aee2b0d9a87bec76
#
_cell.length_a   1.000
_cell.length_b   1.000
_cell.length_c   1.000
_cell.angle_alpha   90.00
_cell.angle_beta   90.00
_cell.angle_gamma   90.00
#
_symmetry.space_group_name_H-M   'P 1'
#
loop_
_entity.id
_entity.type
_entity.pdbx_description
1 polymer ?
#
loop_
_entity_poly.entity_id
_entity_poly.type
_entity_poly.pdbx_seq_one_letter_code
_entity_poly.pdbx_strand_id
1 'polypeptide(L)'
;KAYGIIERFSEDIDLTIGRDAPLIFDTLPPMEDGISGKERERRTKALKAAAQSYVESIAFPELATAIERALGTKDGWEVVLDPDDRDAQTILFRYPKLLEYSVGGWGRSYGQSYGAATEGYIKPRIKLEFGARGETEPSEARTITPYLAAEFPDDLPDALVSVSTLSVERTFWEKVTILHALYHGTKLLPEMSRHYYDTMMLAAKGIDDAAKQKPDLLAKVVLNKSLMFADNKASYGTAKLGTLRLAPNDELRARLADDYDAMSEMFMAPPPSFDELMTAIAALETKLNG
;
A
#
# COMPACT_ATOMS: atom_id res chain seq x y z
N LYS A 1 5.68 0.74 -8.01
CA LYS A 1 7.07 1.23 -7.99
C LYS A 1 8.04 0.17 -8.52
N ALA A 2 8.24 -0.96 -7.84
CA ALA A 2 9.23 -1.98 -8.22
C ALA A 2 9.02 -2.56 -9.64
N TYR A 3 7.81 -2.55 -10.15
CA TYR A 3 7.48 -3.00 -11.50
C TYR A 3 7.35 -1.88 -12.53
N GLY A 4 7.46 -0.61 -12.13
CA GLY A 4 7.32 0.53 -13.05
C GLY A 4 5.93 0.68 -13.68
N ILE A 5 4.88 0.11 -13.08
CA ILE A 5 3.52 0.07 -13.66
C ILE A 5 2.62 1.18 -13.13
N ILE A 6 2.72 1.48 -11.84
CA ILE A 6 1.86 2.45 -11.17
C ILE A 6 2.52 3.83 -11.24
N GLU A 7 1.89 4.75 -11.98
CA GLU A 7 2.43 6.06 -12.31
C GLU A 7 1.89 7.15 -11.37
N ARG A 8 1.98 6.91 -10.09
CA ARG A 8 1.69 7.88 -9.04
C ARG A 8 2.75 7.87 -7.96
N PHE A 9 2.89 8.98 -7.27
CA PHE A 9 3.68 9.04 -6.06
C PHE A 9 3.06 8.16 -4.96
N SER A 10 3.87 7.70 -4.05
CA SER A 10 3.46 7.02 -2.83
C SER A 10 4.50 7.30 -1.77
N GLU A 11 4.09 7.84 -0.66
CA GLU A 11 4.92 8.12 0.50
C GLU A 11 5.14 6.89 1.38
N ASP A 12 4.29 5.87 1.22
CA ASP A 12 4.31 4.65 2.03
C ASP A 12 5.21 3.58 1.42
N ILE A 13 5.93 2.89 2.28
CA ILE A 13 6.68 1.67 1.99
C ILE A 13 6.11 0.57 2.89
N ASP A 14 5.34 -0.34 2.29
CA ASP A 14 4.78 -1.50 2.99
C ASP A 14 5.84 -2.60 3.10
N LEU A 15 6.15 -3.00 4.33
CA LEU A 15 7.15 -4.00 4.66
C LEU A 15 6.50 -5.20 5.37
N THR A 16 6.53 -6.37 4.73
CA THR A 16 5.99 -7.58 5.33
C THR A 16 7.09 -8.34 6.07
N ILE A 17 6.91 -8.54 7.37
CA ILE A 17 7.78 -9.37 8.19
C ILE A 17 7.35 -10.84 8.00
N GLY A 18 8.27 -11.70 7.59
CA GLY A 18 7.98 -13.13 7.42
C GLY A 18 7.55 -13.78 8.74
N ARG A 19 6.42 -14.47 8.73
CA ARG A 19 5.86 -15.12 9.93
C ARG A 19 6.69 -16.29 10.43
N ASP A 20 7.52 -16.85 9.58
CA ASP A 20 8.42 -17.96 9.81
C ASP A 20 9.86 -17.53 10.12
N ALA A 21 10.11 -16.22 10.22
CA ALA A 21 11.43 -15.70 10.57
C ALA A 21 11.79 -16.05 12.04
N PRO A 22 12.69 -16.98 12.29
CA PRO A 22 12.90 -17.55 13.64
C PRO A 22 13.44 -16.54 14.66
N LEU A 23 14.06 -15.45 14.20
CA LEU A 23 14.56 -14.38 15.08
C LEU A 23 13.47 -13.41 15.52
N ILE A 24 12.28 -13.46 14.89
CA ILE A 24 11.21 -12.49 15.12
C ILE A 24 10.03 -13.14 15.82
N PHE A 25 9.74 -14.41 15.51
CA PHE A 25 8.51 -15.04 15.96
C PHE A 25 8.74 -16.44 16.56
N ASP A 26 8.86 -16.49 17.87
CA ASP A 26 8.64 -17.71 18.65
C ASP A 26 7.13 -17.84 18.94
N THR A 27 6.31 -17.78 17.89
CA THR A 27 4.86 -17.84 18.01
C THR A 27 4.27 -18.96 17.16
N LEU A 28 3.19 -19.56 17.63
CA LEU A 28 2.48 -20.59 16.87
C LEU A 28 1.78 -19.95 15.66
N PRO A 29 1.81 -20.59 14.47
CA PRO A 29 1.26 -20.02 13.25
C PRO A 29 -0.27 -19.86 13.34
N PRO A 30 -0.79 -18.63 13.10
CA PRO A 30 -2.24 -18.38 13.16
C PRO A 30 -3.00 -18.98 11.97
N MET A 31 -2.30 -19.36 10.89
CA MET A 31 -2.89 -19.95 9.69
C MET A 31 -3.00 -21.47 9.73
N GLU A 32 -2.61 -22.11 10.83
CA GLU A 32 -2.71 -23.56 11.00
C GLU A 32 -4.16 -24.04 10.83
N ASP A 33 -4.30 -25.16 10.12
CA ASP A 33 -5.60 -25.78 9.88
C ASP A 33 -6.17 -26.40 11.15
N GLY A 34 -7.50 -26.42 11.26
CA GLY A 34 -8.22 -27.10 12.35
C GLY A 34 -8.22 -26.38 13.71
N ILE A 35 -7.53 -25.25 13.84
CA ILE A 35 -7.60 -24.46 15.08
C ILE A 35 -8.93 -23.70 15.20
N SER A 36 -9.40 -23.51 16.45
CA SER A 36 -10.60 -22.71 16.71
C SER A 36 -10.38 -21.22 16.37
N GLY A 37 -11.48 -20.50 16.09
CA GLY A 37 -11.42 -19.04 15.86
C GLY A 37 -10.80 -18.29 17.04
N LYS A 38 -11.09 -18.71 18.31
CA LYS A 38 -10.50 -18.11 19.51
C LYS A 38 -8.99 -18.35 19.61
N GLU A 39 -8.54 -19.55 19.24
CA GLU A 39 -7.11 -19.86 19.21
C GLU A 39 -6.40 -19.07 18.11
N ARG A 40 -7.00 -18.98 16.92
CA ARG A 40 -6.48 -18.14 15.84
C ARG A 40 -6.34 -16.67 16.27
N GLU A 41 -7.35 -16.11 16.90
CA GLU A 41 -7.30 -14.74 17.43
C GLU A 41 -6.16 -14.55 18.44
N ARG A 42 -5.99 -15.51 19.35
CA ARG A 42 -4.90 -15.50 20.33
C ARG A 42 -3.54 -15.49 19.64
N ARG A 43 -3.33 -16.39 18.64
CA ARG A 43 -2.07 -16.46 17.88
C ARG A 43 -1.83 -15.21 17.03
N THR A 44 -2.87 -14.65 16.43
CA THR A 44 -2.77 -13.39 15.67
C THR A 44 -2.37 -12.22 16.58
N LYS A 45 -2.89 -12.16 17.81
CA LYS A 45 -2.47 -11.16 18.79
C LYS A 45 -1.02 -11.33 19.21
N ALA A 46 -0.57 -12.57 19.42
CA ALA A 46 0.83 -12.87 19.75
C ALA A 46 1.77 -12.48 18.60
N LEU A 47 1.41 -12.83 17.36
CA LEU A 47 2.15 -12.43 16.16
C LEU A 47 2.27 -10.91 16.03
N LYS A 48 1.17 -10.18 16.28
CA LYS A 48 1.16 -8.72 16.26
C LYS A 48 2.09 -8.14 17.33
N ALA A 49 2.02 -8.65 18.58
CA ALA A 49 2.87 -8.19 19.67
C ALA A 49 4.36 -8.45 19.37
N ALA A 50 4.70 -9.58 18.76
CA ALA A 50 6.07 -9.89 18.34
C ALA A 50 6.56 -8.91 17.25
N ALA A 51 5.71 -8.58 16.28
CA ALA A 51 6.02 -7.59 15.25
C ALA A 51 6.22 -6.18 15.84
N GLN A 52 5.39 -5.77 16.79
CA GLN A 52 5.54 -4.49 17.51
C GLN A 52 6.89 -4.43 18.24
N SER A 53 7.21 -5.47 18.99
CA SER A 53 8.49 -5.57 19.72
C SER A 53 9.69 -5.51 18.76
N TYR A 54 9.62 -6.18 17.61
CA TYR A 54 10.66 -6.12 16.59
C TYR A 54 10.83 -4.70 16.03
N VAL A 55 9.73 -4.05 15.70
CA VAL A 55 9.79 -2.67 15.15
C VAL A 55 10.39 -1.72 16.18
N GLU A 56 9.95 -1.78 17.43
CA GLU A 56 10.40 -0.87 18.48
C GLU A 56 11.85 -1.13 18.89
N SER A 57 12.24 -2.40 19.07
CA SER A 57 13.51 -2.76 19.69
C SER A 57 14.63 -2.99 18.70
N ILE A 58 14.32 -3.25 17.42
CA ILE A 58 15.31 -3.59 16.39
C ILE A 58 15.20 -2.66 15.19
N ALA A 59 14.09 -2.68 14.45
CA ALA A 59 13.99 -1.97 13.19
C ALA A 59 14.14 -0.45 13.33
N PHE A 60 13.50 0.14 14.33
CA PHE A 60 13.56 1.58 14.59
C PHE A 60 14.99 2.06 14.94
N PRO A 61 15.71 1.51 15.93
CA PRO A 61 17.04 1.97 16.27
C PRO A 61 18.08 1.68 15.17
N GLU A 62 17.97 0.55 14.47
CA GLU A 62 18.87 0.22 13.36
C GLU A 62 18.66 1.17 12.17
N LEU A 63 17.41 1.47 11.83
CA LEU A 63 17.07 2.42 10.76
C LEU A 63 17.56 3.83 11.11
N ALA A 64 17.31 4.32 12.33
CA ALA A 64 17.78 5.63 12.76
C ALA A 64 19.31 5.74 12.66
N THR A 65 20.02 4.70 13.10
CA THR A 65 21.50 4.63 13.00
C THR A 65 21.97 4.60 11.55
N ALA A 66 21.30 3.84 10.68
CA ALA A 66 21.66 3.74 9.27
C ALA A 66 21.45 5.07 8.54
N ILE A 67 20.34 5.77 8.81
CA ILE A 67 20.03 7.09 8.24
C ILE A 67 21.07 8.13 8.72
N GLU A 68 21.37 8.18 10.02
CA GLU A 68 22.41 9.08 10.56
C GLU A 68 23.75 8.87 9.86
N ARG A 69 24.14 7.62 9.67
CA ARG A 69 25.39 7.27 8.96
C ARG A 69 25.35 7.71 7.50
N ALA A 70 24.24 7.52 6.82
CA ALA A 70 24.09 7.86 5.42
C ALA A 70 24.07 9.37 5.18
N LEU A 71 23.44 10.15 6.05
CA LEU A 71 23.33 11.59 5.94
C LEU A 71 24.51 12.35 6.55
N GLY A 72 25.29 11.72 7.43
CA GLY A 72 26.43 12.32 8.09
C GLY A 72 26.10 13.46 9.08
N THR A 73 24.82 13.69 9.37
CA THR A 73 24.32 14.72 10.28
C THR A 73 23.05 14.26 11.00
N LYS A 74 22.80 14.86 12.15
CA LYS A 74 21.53 14.70 12.89
C LYS A 74 20.58 15.89 12.71
N ASP A 75 21.01 16.91 12.02
CA ASP A 75 20.24 18.15 11.89
C ASP A 75 19.27 18.09 10.71
N GLY A 76 18.08 18.62 10.90
CA GLY A 76 17.10 18.84 9.84
C GLY A 76 16.23 17.64 9.50
N TRP A 77 16.36 16.51 10.20
CA TRP A 77 15.52 15.32 10.02
C TRP A 77 15.29 14.60 11.34
N GLU A 78 14.25 13.78 11.38
CA GLU A 78 14.01 12.89 12.52
C GLU A 78 13.45 11.53 12.08
N VAL A 79 13.75 10.51 12.87
CA VAL A 79 13.09 9.19 12.77
C VAL A 79 12.31 8.97 14.06
N VAL A 80 11.02 8.69 13.93
CA VAL A 80 10.12 8.48 15.07
C VAL A 80 9.17 7.31 14.80
N LEU A 81 8.70 6.67 15.85
CA LEU A 81 7.52 5.80 15.76
C LEU A 81 6.29 6.69 15.52
N ASP A 82 5.40 6.26 14.63
CA ASP A 82 4.19 7.04 14.31
C ASP A 82 3.25 7.06 15.54
N PRO A 83 3.01 8.23 16.17
CA PRO A 83 2.14 8.33 17.33
C PRO A 83 0.66 8.07 17.00
N ASP A 84 0.27 8.16 15.74
CA ASP A 84 -1.09 7.93 15.28
C ASP A 84 -1.34 6.45 14.93
N ASP A 85 -0.29 5.65 14.80
CA ASP A 85 -0.40 4.21 14.57
C ASP A 85 -0.67 3.45 15.89
N ARG A 86 -1.94 3.05 16.08
CA ARG A 86 -2.36 2.25 17.25
C ARG A 86 -1.71 0.87 17.30
N ASP A 87 -1.21 0.41 16.16
CA ASP A 87 -0.56 -0.89 16.03
C ASP A 87 0.94 -0.80 16.33
N ALA A 88 1.49 0.43 16.50
CA ALA A 88 2.89 0.71 16.80
C ALA A 88 3.86 -0.07 15.87
N GLN A 89 3.54 -0.15 14.59
CA GLN A 89 4.30 -0.87 13.57
C GLN A 89 4.78 0.07 12.45
N THR A 90 4.61 1.39 12.64
CA THR A 90 4.96 2.40 11.64
C THR A 90 6.12 3.25 12.12
N ILE A 91 7.12 3.40 11.27
CA ILE A 91 8.24 4.32 11.46
C ILE A 91 8.10 5.47 10.46
N LEU A 92 8.25 6.70 10.93
CA LEU A 92 8.28 7.90 10.12
C LEU A 92 9.71 8.42 10.01
N PHE A 93 10.19 8.61 8.79
CA PHE A 93 11.34 9.45 8.51
C PHE A 93 10.82 10.80 8.04
N ARG A 94 10.98 11.84 8.87
CA ARG A 94 10.57 13.22 8.57
C ARG A 94 11.77 14.03 8.14
N TYR A 95 11.60 14.80 7.06
CA TYR A 95 12.62 15.67 6.50
C TYR A 95 12.07 17.10 6.32
N PRO A 96 12.94 18.13 6.26
CA PRO A 96 12.49 19.50 6.14
C PRO A 96 11.87 19.75 4.78
N LYS A 97 10.80 20.53 4.74
CA LYS A 97 10.23 21.05 3.50
C LYS A 97 11.17 22.16 2.99
N LEU A 98 12.02 21.84 2.02
CA LEU A 98 13.03 22.76 1.51
C LEU A 98 12.48 23.81 0.54
N LEU A 99 11.35 23.54 -0.12
CA LEU A 99 10.77 24.43 -1.12
C LEU A 99 9.27 24.61 -0.83
N GLU A 100 8.85 25.84 -0.67
CA GLU A 100 7.44 26.19 -0.79
C GLU A 100 7.11 26.32 -2.28
N TYR A 101 6.75 25.20 -2.90
CA TYR A 101 6.17 25.28 -4.23
C TYR A 101 4.74 25.76 -4.11
N SER A 102 4.49 26.99 -4.58
CA SER A 102 3.18 27.27 -5.15
C SER A 102 3.09 26.47 -6.47
N VAL A 103 2.59 25.25 -6.40
CA VAL A 103 2.31 24.47 -7.60
C VAL A 103 1.20 25.24 -8.33
N GLY A 104 1.59 26.00 -9.35
CA GLY A 104 0.68 26.44 -10.38
C GLY A 104 0.17 25.21 -11.09
N GLY A 105 -0.88 24.62 -10.51
CA GLY A 105 -1.56 23.50 -11.11
C GLY A 105 -2.10 23.92 -12.47
N TRP A 106 -2.13 23.02 -13.40
CA TRP A 106 -2.83 23.15 -14.65
C TRP A 106 -4.28 23.60 -14.38
N GLY A 107 -4.53 24.93 -14.50
CA GLY A 107 -5.87 25.48 -14.62
C GLY A 107 -6.63 25.92 -13.36
N ARG A 108 -6.03 25.98 -12.15
CA ARG A 108 -6.68 26.68 -11.00
C ARG A 108 -5.73 27.63 -10.32
N SER A 109 -6.03 28.92 -10.45
CA SER A 109 -5.47 30.00 -9.68
C SER A 109 -5.91 29.86 -8.22
N TYR A 110 -5.03 29.37 -7.35
CA TYR A 110 -5.25 29.49 -5.91
C TYR A 110 -4.69 30.84 -5.45
N GLY A 111 -5.61 31.72 -5.01
CA GLY A 111 -5.29 32.99 -4.47
C GLY A 111 -4.34 32.89 -3.26
N GLN A 112 -3.39 33.81 -3.20
CA GLN A 112 -2.52 34.01 -2.06
C GLN A 112 -3.36 34.19 -0.79
N SER A 113 -3.29 33.26 0.15
CA SER A 113 -3.61 33.50 1.54
C SER A 113 -2.33 33.35 2.36
N TYR A 114 -1.78 34.46 2.79
CA TYR A 114 -0.86 34.54 3.89
C TYR A 114 -1.62 34.12 5.15
N GLY A 115 -1.39 32.93 5.63
CA GLY A 115 -1.98 32.45 6.87
C GLY A 115 -2.13 30.95 6.86
N ALA A 116 -1.34 30.25 7.69
CA ALA A 116 -1.29 28.82 7.90
C ALA A 116 -1.09 28.03 6.60
N ALA A 117 0.11 27.50 6.41
CA ALA A 117 0.40 26.56 5.33
C ALA A 117 -0.61 25.40 5.44
N THR A 118 -1.57 25.33 4.52
CA THR A 118 -2.39 24.15 4.34
C THR A 118 -1.43 23.03 4.04
N GLU A 119 -1.35 22.04 4.94
CA GLU A 119 -0.57 20.83 4.69
C GLU A 119 -1.07 20.25 3.38
N GLY A 120 -0.21 20.18 2.36
CA GLY A 120 -0.54 19.51 1.10
C GLY A 120 -0.91 18.05 1.35
N TYR A 121 -1.51 17.40 0.40
CA TYR A 121 -1.84 15.98 0.47
C TYR A 121 -0.59 15.13 0.74
N ILE A 122 0.54 15.48 0.08
CA ILE A 122 1.85 14.84 0.29
C ILE A 122 2.57 15.53 1.44
N LYS A 123 2.84 14.80 2.50
CA LYS A 123 3.58 15.29 3.67
C LYS A 123 5.09 15.09 3.48
N PRO A 124 5.97 15.94 4.06
CA PRO A 124 7.42 15.83 3.97
C PRO A 124 7.94 14.70 4.90
N ARG A 125 7.54 13.48 4.61
CA ARG A 125 7.91 12.28 5.35
C ARG A 125 7.93 11.06 4.44
N ILE A 126 8.68 10.05 4.84
CA ILE A 126 8.56 8.68 4.32
C ILE A 126 7.98 7.83 5.45
N LYS A 127 6.95 7.08 5.13
CA LYS A 127 6.24 6.20 6.05
C LYS A 127 6.62 4.76 5.76
N LEU A 128 7.18 4.07 6.76
CA LEU A 128 7.53 2.66 6.67
C LEU A 128 6.52 1.88 7.53
N GLU A 129 5.62 1.17 6.89
CA GLU A 129 4.58 0.37 7.54
C GLU A 129 5.01 -1.09 7.60
N PHE A 130 5.26 -1.58 8.81
CA PHE A 130 5.61 -2.97 9.03
C PHE A 130 4.38 -3.80 9.38
N GLY A 131 4.32 -5.02 8.86
CA GLY A 131 3.22 -5.92 9.18
C GLY A 131 3.61 -7.39 9.07
N ALA A 132 3.11 -8.22 9.99
CA ALA A 132 3.32 -9.66 9.98
C ALA A 132 2.07 -10.46 9.56
N ARG A 133 0.95 -9.78 9.29
CA ARG A 133 -0.30 -10.44 8.87
C ARG A 133 -0.35 -10.73 7.36
N GLY A 134 0.46 -10.03 6.57
CA GLY A 134 0.61 -10.30 5.13
C GLY A 134 1.34 -11.60 4.86
N GLU A 135 1.30 -12.06 3.63
CA GLU A 135 2.12 -13.16 3.11
C GLU A 135 3.33 -12.59 2.37
N THR A 136 4.44 -13.30 2.40
CA THR A 136 5.67 -12.91 1.70
C THR A 136 5.82 -13.57 0.33
N GLU A 137 5.01 -14.56 0.00
CA GLU A 137 5.11 -15.36 -1.21
C GLU A 137 3.85 -15.30 -2.10
N PRO A 138 3.99 -15.43 -3.41
CA PRO A 138 5.26 -15.48 -4.15
C PRO A 138 5.93 -14.11 -4.23
N SER A 139 7.25 -14.10 -4.12
CA SER A 139 8.08 -12.91 -4.21
C SER A 139 9.25 -13.09 -5.19
N GLU A 140 9.84 -11.98 -5.61
CA GLU A 140 11.01 -11.95 -6.48
C GLU A 140 11.92 -10.76 -6.14
N ALA A 141 13.20 -10.89 -6.41
CA ALA A 141 14.13 -9.78 -6.26
C ALA A 141 13.90 -8.74 -7.37
N ARG A 142 13.74 -7.48 -6.98
CA ARG A 142 13.60 -6.34 -7.88
C ARG A 142 14.58 -5.25 -7.52
N THR A 143 15.18 -4.64 -8.53
CA THR A 143 16.00 -3.45 -8.36
C THR A 143 15.12 -2.21 -8.46
N ILE A 144 15.21 -1.35 -7.45
CA ILE A 144 14.51 -0.07 -7.40
C ILE A 144 15.54 1.04 -7.64
N THR A 145 15.23 1.91 -8.60
CA THR A 145 15.98 3.14 -8.87
C THR A 145 15.12 4.32 -8.43
N PRO A 146 15.58 5.19 -7.53
CA PRO A 146 14.88 6.44 -7.23
C PRO A 146 14.73 7.30 -8.48
N TYR A 147 13.60 8.00 -8.63
CA TYR A 147 13.40 8.89 -9.77
C TYR A 147 14.51 9.94 -9.90
N LEU A 148 14.94 10.49 -8.76
CA LEU A 148 16.03 11.46 -8.72
C LEU A 148 17.36 10.89 -9.27
N ALA A 149 17.65 9.62 -8.99
CA ALA A 149 18.85 8.97 -9.51
C ALA A 149 18.76 8.66 -11.01
N ALA A 150 17.54 8.51 -11.55
CA ALA A 150 17.36 8.38 -13.00
C ALA A 150 17.63 9.72 -13.73
N GLU A 151 17.28 10.84 -13.10
CA GLU A 151 17.51 12.20 -13.65
C GLU A 151 18.94 12.72 -13.42
N PHE A 152 19.58 12.29 -12.32
CA PHE A 152 20.93 12.74 -11.89
C PHE A 152 21.83 11.53 -11.62
N PRO A 153 22.15 10.71 -12.64
CA PRO A 153 22.92 9.48 -12.45
C PRO A 153 24.35 9.71 -11.98
N ASP A 154 24.96 10.82 -12.37
CA ASP A 154 26.34 11.17 -11.98
C ASP A 154 26.43 11.60 -10.50
N ASP A 155 25.37 12.19 -9.96
CA ASP A 155 25.30 12.63 -8.56
C ASP A 155 24.87 11.51 -7.62
N LEU A 156 24.15 10.49 -8.12
CA LEU A 156 23.57 9.39 -7.36
C LEU A 156 23.90 8.03 -7.99
N PRO A 157 25.19 7.71 -8.24
CA PRO A 157 25.58 6.52 -9.01
C PRO A 157 25.24 5.18 -8.32
N ASP A 158 25.18 5.17 -6.99
CA ASP A 158 24.96 3.97 -6.17
C ASP A 158 23.55 3.87 -5.58
N ALA A 159 22.60 4.62 -6.14
CA ALA A 159 21.23 4.68 -5.60
C ALA A 159 20.34 3.47 -5.95
N LEU A 160 20.93 2.38 -6.44
CA LEU A 160 20.23 1.14 -6.76
C LEU A 160 20.05 0.26 -5.53
N VAL A 161 18.80 -0.13 -5.25
CA VAL A 161 18.51 -1.02 -4.11
C VAL A 161 17.77 -2.26 -4.61
N SER A 162 18.31 -3.45 -4.26
CA SER A 162 17.61 -4.71 -4.51
C SER A 162 16.71 -5.04 -3.32
N VAL A 163 15.43 -5.28 -3.60
CA VAL A 163 14.43 -5.63 -2.59
C VAL A 163 13.66 -6.88 -3.01
N SER A 164 13.32 -7.72 -2.04
CA SER A 164 12.34 -8.79 -2.26
C SER A 164 10.94 -8.16 -2.34
N THR A 165 10.28 -8.36 -3.46
CA THR A 165 8.98 -7.73 -3.75
C THR A 165 7.94 -8.79 -4.06
N LEU A 166 6.75 -8.67 -3.51
CA LEU A 166 5.62 -9.55 -3.87
C LEU A 166 5.41 -9.56 -5.38
N SER A 167 5.08 -10.71 -5.93
CA SER A 167 4.81 -10.81 -7.37
C SER A 167 3.69 -9.86 -7.77
N VAL A 168 3.77 -9.39 -9.00
CA VAL A 168 2.80 -8.40 -9.51
C VAL A 168 1.38 -8.98 -9.59
N GLU A 169 1.23 -10.28 -9.88
CA GLU A 169 -0.07 -10.95 -9.90
C GLU A 169 -0.65 -11.09 -8.49
N ARG A 170 0.21 -11.32 -7.47
CA ARG A 170 -0.27 -11.29 -6.09
C ARG A 170 -0.71 -9.89 -5.71
N THR A 171 0.08 -8.88 -6.03
CA THR A 171 -0.27 -7.47 -5.79
C THR A 171 -1.59 -7.10 -6.48
N PHE A 172 -1.83 -7.59 -7.69
CA PHE A 172 -3.12 -7.41 -8.37
C PHE A 172 -4.28 -8.04 -7.57
N TRP A 173 -4.15 -9.30 -7.15
CA TRP A 173 -5.20 -9.96 -6.38
C TRP A 173 -5.44 -9.33 -5.00
N GLU A 174 -4.39 -8.83 -4.33
CA GLU A 174 -4.53 -8.07 -3.09
C GLU A 174 -5.41 -6.82 -3.31
N LYS A 175 -5.21 -6.09 -4.41
CA LYS A 175 -6.01 -4.90 -4.74
C LYS A 175 -7.43 -5.27 -5.17
N VAL A 176 -7.61 -6.26 -6.02
CA VAL A 176 -8.93 -6.77 -6.41
C VAL A 176 -9.77 -7.19 -5.19
N THR A 177 -9.15 -7.85 -4.21
CA THR A 177 -9.86 -8.23 -2.98
C THR A 177 -10.20 -7.05 -2.09
N ILE A 178 -9.41 -5.95 -2.12
CA ILE A 178 -9.76 -4.70 -1.45
C ILE A 178 -10.99 -4.07 -2.12
N LEU A 179 -11.03 -3.97 -3.45
CA LEU A 179 -12.18 -3.44 -4.18
C LEU A 179 -13.46 -4.26 -3.88
N HIS A 180 -13.33 -5.59 -3.90
CA HIS A 180 -14.43 -6.49 -3.54
C HIS A 180 -14.96 -6.23 -2.12
N ALA A 181 -14.06 -6.08 -1.15
CA ALA A 181 -14.42 -5.77 0.22
C ALA A 181 -15.06 -4.38 0.36
N LEU A 182 -14.59 -3.37 -0.37
CA LEU A 182 -15.17 -2.03 -0.40
C LEU A 182 -16.59 -2.02 -0.96
N TYR A 183 -16.87 -2.81 -2.01
CA TYR A 183 -18.21 -2.95 -2.57
C TYR A 183 -19.22 -3.46 -1.54
N HIS A 184 -18.84 -4.44 -0.74
CA HIS A 184 -19.70 -5.06 0.27
C HIS A 184 -19.71 -4.31 1.60
N GLY A 185 -18.66 -3.53 1.87
CA GLY A 185 -18.49 -2.76 3.09
C GLY A 185 -19.40 -1.52 3.14
N THR A 186 -19.51 -0.97 4.35
CA THR A 186 -20.29 0.27 4.57
C THR A 186 -19.41 1.47 4.91
N LYS A 187 -18.09 1.25 5.08
CA LYS A 187 -17.14 2.31 5.45
C LYS A 187 -16.16 2.52 4.32
N LEU A 188 -16.06 3.76 3.86
CA LEU A 188 -14.95 4.22 3.03
C LEU A 188 -13.98 4.98 3.93
N LEU A 189 -12.76 4.48 4.03
CA LEU A 189 -11.65 5.23 4.62
C LEU A 189 -11.11 6.23 3.59
N PRO A 190 -10.44 7.29 4.00
CA PRO A 190 -9.69 8.16 3.09
C PRO A 190 -8.67 7.36 2.26
N GLU A 191 -8.33 7.89 1.09
CA GLU A 191 -7.29 7.35 0.19
C GLU A 191 -7.58 5.97 -0.43
N MET A 192 -8.85 5.55 -0.43
CA MET A 192 -9.22 4.26 -1.04
C MET A 192 -9.30 4.30 -2.56
N SER A 193 -9.51 5.46 -3.17
CA SER A 193 -9.54 5.63 -4.63
C SER A 193 -8.21 5.24 -5.29
N ARG A 194 -7.08 5.35 -4.56
CA ARG A 194 -5.78 4.87 -5.05
C ARG A 194 -5.77 3.39 -5.41
N HIS A 195 -6.57 2.55 -4.72
CA HIS A 195 -6.63 1.13 -5.04
C HIS A 195 -7.34 0.87 -6.38
N TYR A 196 -8.35 1.67 -6.71
CA TYR A 196 -9.03 1.62 -8.02
C TYR A 196 -8.08 2.01 -9.14
N TYR A 197 -7.36 3.13 -8.99
CA TYR A 197 -6.35 3.57 -9.94
C TYR A 197 -5.25 2.52 -10.16
N ASP A 198 -4.67 2.01 -9.08
CA ASP A 198 -3.62 1.01 -9.14
C ASP A 198 -4.09 -0.28 -9.83
N THR A 199 -5.32 -0.72 -9.55
CA THR A 199 -5.91 -1.92 -10.15
C THR A 199 -6.11 -1.72 -11.66
N MET A 200 -6.61 -0.55 -12.08
CA MET A 200 -6.74 -0.18 -13.48
C MET A 200 -5.38 -0.19 -14.18
N MET A 201 -4.35 0.43 -13.60
CA MET A 201 -3.00 0.48 -14.18
C MET A 201 -2.40 -0.90 -14.35
N LEU A 202 -2.57 -1.78 -13.37
CA LEU A 202 -2.13 -3.18 -13.46
C LEU A 202 -2.85 -3.93 -14.59
N ALA A 203 -4.17 -3.79 -14.69
CA ALA A 203 -4.97 -4.40 -15.74
C ALA A 203 -4.59 -3.86 -17.15
N ALA A 204 -4.36 -2.55 -17.29
CA ALA A 204 -3.94 -1.94 -18.54
C ALA A 204 -2.58 -2.47 -19.06
N LYS A 205 -1.76 -3.06 -18.19
CA LYS A 205 -0.50 -3.76 -18.54
C LYS A 205 -0.67 -5.27 -18.68
N GLY A 206 -1.91 -5.79 -18.72
CA GLY A 206 -2.20 -7.22 -18.91
C GLY A 206 -1.91 -8.11 -17.69
N ILE A 207 -1.70 -7.52 -16.52
CA ILE A 207 -1.44 -8.30 -15.29
C ILE A 207 -2.66 -9.12 -14.88
N ASP A 208 -3.86 -8.65 -15.17
CA ASP A 208 -5.11 -9.37 -14.94
C ASP A 208 -5.17 -10.71 -15.73
N ASP A 209 -4.70 -10.74 -16.98
CA ASP A 209 -4.63 -11.96 -17.79
C ASP A 209 -3.62 -12.95 -17.20
N ALA A 210 -2.43 -12.48 -16.81
CA ALA A 210 -1.42 -13.30 -16.16
C ALA A 210 -1.92 -13.83 -14.81
N ALA A 211 -2.62 -13.01 -14.03
CA ALA A 211 -3.19 -13.38 -12.75
C ALA A 211 -4.33 -14.41 -12.88
N LYS A 212 -5.20 -14.31 -13.91
CA LYS A 212 -6.25 -15.31 -14.21
C LYS A 212 -5.68 -16.70 -14.46
N GLN A 213 -4.45 -16.81 -14.98
CA GLN A 213 -3.78 -18.11 -15.17
C GLN A 213 -3.31 -18.74 -13.84
N LYS A 214 -3.43 -18.02 -12.72
CA LYS A 214 -3.01 -18.45 -11.38
C LYS A 214 -4.18 -18.40 -10.39
N PRO A 215 -5.28 -19.16 -10.60
CA PRO A 215 -6.49 -19.07 -9.76
C PRO A 215 -6.22 -19.44 -8.30
N ASP A 216 -5.28 -20.34 -8.04
CA ASP A 216 -4.87 -20.73 -6.68
C ASP A 216 -4.26 -19.55 -5.91
N LEU A 217 -3.66 -18.58 -6.60
CA LEU A 217 -3.10 -17.40 -5.97
C LEU A 217 -4.20 -16.49 -5.41
N LEU A 218 -5.30 -16.30 -6.16
CA LEU A 218 -6.48 -15.59 -5.65
C LEU A 218 -7.04 -16.29 -4.40
N ALA A 219 -7.18 -17.63 -4.44
CA ALA A 219 -7.67 -18.39 -3.28
C ALA A 219 -6.78 -18.20 -2.04
N LYS A 220 -5.45 -18.20 -2.20
CA LYS A 220 -4.50 -17.93 -1.11
C LYS A 220 -4.64 -16.50 -0.55
N VAL A 221 -4.77 -15.49 -1.43
CA VAL A 221 -4.99 -14.10 -1.01
C VAL A 221 -6.28 -13.98 -0.21
N VAL A 222 -7.38 -14.54 -0.72
CA VAL A 222 -8.69 -14.53 -0.06
C VAL A 222 -8.62 -15.25 1.30
N LEU A 223 -7.97 -16.40 1.37
CA LEU A 223 -7.80 -17.14 2.62
C LEU A 223 -7.03 -16.28 3.66
N ASN A 224 -5.90 -15.69 3.25
CA ASN A 224 -5.15 -14.81 4.14
C ASN A 224 -6.00 -13.63 4.62
N LYS A 225 -6.73 -12.96 3.72
CA LYS A 225 -7.61 -11.83 4.09
C LYS A 225 -8.70 -12.26 5.07
N SER A 226 -9.36 -13.39 4.80
CA SER A 226 -10.45 -13.90 5.66
C SER A 226 -9.99 -14.29 7.07
N LEU A 227 -8.75 -14.78 7.22
CA LEU A 227 -8.23 -15.23 8.50
C LEU A 227 -7.47 -14.15 9.27
N MET A 228 -6.68 -13.33 8.58
CA MET A 228 -5.78 -12.36 9.21
C MET A 228 -6.33 -10.93 9.26
N PHE A 229 -7.32 -10.63 8.40
CA PHE A 229 -8.00 -9.33 8.30
C PHE A 229 -9.52 -9.53 8.33
N ALA A 230 -9.98 -10.40 9.21
CA ALA A 230 -11.38 -10.79 9.27
C ALA A 230 -12.32 -9.58 9.40
N ASP A 231 -13.20 -9.43 8.41
CA ASP A 231 -14.29 -8.47 8.38
C ASP A 231 -15.54 -9.17 7.84
N ASN A 232 -16.57 -9.24 8.67
CA ASN A 232 -17.83 -9.89 8.31
C ASN A 232 -18.57 -9.20 7.14
N LYS A 233 -18.21 -7.95 6.83
CA LYS A 233 -18.80 -7.17 5.75
C LYS A 233 -18.02 -7.28 4.44
N ALA A 234 -16.78 -7.75 4.46
CA ALA A 234 -15.92 -7.83 3.28
C ALA A 234 -16.32 -8.90 2.28
N SER A 235 -17.24 -9.81 2.65
CA SER A 235 -17.75 -10.90 1.79
C SER A 235 -16.65 -11.75 1.13
N TYR A 236 -15.53 -11.99 1.81
CA TYR A 236 -14.41 -12.76 1.26
C TYR A 236 -14.81 -14.15 0.73
N GLY A 237 -15.85 -14.77 1.28
CA GLY A 237 -16.35 -16.06 0.78
C GLY A 237 -16.87 -16.03 -0.67
N THR A 238 -17.21 -14.86 -1.20
CA THR A 238 -17.65 -14.65 -2.59
C THR A 238 -16.55 -14.04 -3.48
N ALA A 239 -15.37 -13.76 -2.95
CA ALA A 239 -14.25 -13.18 -3.70
C ALA A 239 -13.53 -14.25 -4.55
N LYS A 240 -14.15 -14.67 -5.64
CA LYS A 240 -13.62 -15.66 -6.60
C LYS A 240 -14.03 -15.29 -8.03
N LEU A 241 -13.29 -15.77 -9.02
CA LEU A 241 -13.65 -15.60 -10.42
C LEU A 241 -15.10 -15.99 -10.66
N GLY A 242 -15.82 -15.20 -11.43
CA GLY A 242 -17.24 -15.36 -11.68
C GLY A 242 -18.17 -14.65 -10.68
N THR A 243 -17.65 -14.17 -9.54
CA THR A 243 -18.49 -13.51 -8.51
C THR A 243 -17.81 -12.29 -7.86
N LEU A 244 -16.71 -11.81 -8.43
CA LEU A 244 -16.03 -10.59 -7.97
C LEU A 244 -16.94 -9.36 -8.14
N ARG A 245 -16.86 -8.43 -7.20
CA ARG A 245 -17.55 -7.14 -7.26
C ARG A 245 -16.50 -6.04 -7.07
N LEU A 246 -16.22 -5.29 -8.12
CA LEU A 246 -15.17 -4.26 -8.14
C LEU A 246 -15.74 -2.87 -8.35
N ALA A 247 -16.73 -2.74 -9.26
CA ALA A 247 -17.36 -1.48 -9.54
C ALA A 247 -18.21 -1.03 -8.34
N PRO A 248 -17.97 0.19 -7.80
CA PRO A 248 -18.69 0.66 -6.62
C PRO A 248 -20.18 0.87 -6.91
N ASN A 249 -21.03 0.75 -5.88
CA ASN A 249 -22.40 1.23 -5.96
C ASN A 249 -22.44 2.77 -6.00
N ASP A 250 -23.64 3.35 -6.28
CA ASP A 250 -23.76 4.80 -6.49
C ASP A 250 -23.33 5.63 -5.26
N GLU A 251 -23.64 5.17 -4.05
CA GLU A 251 -23.26 5.86 -2.81
C GLU A 251 -21.74 5.88 -2.62
N LEU A 252 -21.12 4.72 -2.80
CA LEU A 252 -19.66 4.59 -2.71
C LEU A 252 -18.96 5.36 -3.82
N ARG A 253 -19.54 5.35 -5.04
CA ARG A 253 -19.00 6.05 -6.20
C ARG A 253 -18.87 7.57 -5.96
N ALA A 254 -19.90 8.21 -5.40
CA ALA A 254 -19.86 9.65 -5.12
C ALA A 254 -18.71 10.01 -4.15
N ARG A 255 -18.57 9.22 -3.07
CA ARG A 255 -17.50 9.43 -2.07
C ARG A 255 -16.10 9.14 -2.63
N LEU A 256 -15.98 8.16 -3.53
CA LEU A 256 -14.72 7.86 -4.21
C LEU A 256 -14.31 8.97 -5.19
N ALA A 257 -15.26 9.70 -5.79
CA ALA A 257 -14.95 10.82 -6.67
C ALA A 257 -14.24 11.94 -5.89
N ASP A 258 -14.76 12.32 -4.71
CA ASP A 258 -14.14 13.32 -3.85
C ASP A 258 -12.74 12.86 -3.38
N ASP A 259 -12.60 11.58 -3.02
CA ASP A 259 -11.32 11.00 -2.60
C ASP A 259 -10.30 10.94 -3.76
N TYR A 260 -10.76 10.70 -4.99
CA TYR A 260 -9.91 10.70 -6.18
C TYR A 260 -9.42 12.10 -6.55
N ASP A 261 -10.29 13.10 -6.45
CA ASP A 261 -9.92 14.51 -6.65
C ASP A 261 -8.89 14.97 -5.61
N ALA A 262 -9.06 14.55 -4.35
CA ALA A 262 -8.14 14.89 -3.28
C ALA A 262 -6.71 14.34 -3.52
N MET A 263 -6.57 13.19 -4.16
CA MET A 263 -5.25 12.60 -4.45
C MET A 263 -4.55 13.17 -5.70
N SER A 264 -5.06 14.25 -6.28
CA SER A 264 -4.53 14.85 -7.51
C SER A 264 -3.03 15.18 -7.46
N GLU A 265 -2.49 15.56 -6.30
CA GLU A 265 -1.06 15.84 -6.10
C GLU A 265 -0.17 14.58 -6.22
N MET A 266 -0.74 13.39 -6.15
CA MET A 266 0.03 12.15 -6.27
C MET A 266 0.37 11.77 -7.72
N PHE A 267 -0.29 12.36 -8.71
CA PHE A 267 -0.09 11.99 -10.10
C PHE A 267 1.07 12.76 -10.73
N MET A 268 2.00 12.03 -11.36
CA MET A 268 3.15 12.62 -12.06
C MET A 268 2.79 13.12 -13.46
N ALA A 269 1.70 12.62 -14.03
CA ALA A 269 1.13 13.01 -15.32
C ALA A 269 -0.39 13.11 -15.17
N PRO A 270 -1.11 13.78 -16.09
CA PRO A 270 -2.56 13.85 -16.02
C PRO A 270 -3.19 12.46 -15.91
N PRO A 271 -3.91 12.15 -14.80
CA PRO A 271 -4.56 10.87 -14.64
C PRO A 271 -5.81 10.78 -15.53
N PRO A 272 -6.37 9.57 -15.75
CA PRO A 272 -7.68 9.45 -16.35
C PRO A 272 -8.74 10.18 -15.50
N SER A 273 -9.81 10.63 -16.12
CA SER A 273 -10.96 11.14 -15.38
C SER A 273 -11.55 10.04 -14.47
N PHE A 274 -12.24 10.45 -13.42
CA PHE A 274 -12.90 9.48 -12.53
C PHE A 274 -13.90 8.58 -13.26
N ASP A 275 -14.58 9.10 -14.29
CA ASP A 275 -15.54 8.31 -15.08
C ASP A 275 -14.83 7.28 -15.98
N GLU A 276 -13.68 7.62 -16.56
CA GLU A 276 -12.84 6.68 -17.30
C GLU A 276 -12.30 5.58 -16.38
N LEU A 277 -11.85 5.95 -15.18
CA LEU A 277 -11.41 4.99 -14.17
C LEU A 277 -12.53 4.00 -13.82
N MET A 278 -13.73 4.49 -13.53
CA MET A 278 -14.87 3.64 -13.16
C MET A 278 -15.33 2.75 -14.32
N THR A 279 -15.26 3.25 -15.55
CA THR A 279 -15.54 2.47 -16.76
C THR A 279 -14.54 1.32 -16.92
N ALA A 280 -13.25 1.58 -16.74
CA ALA A 280 -12.21 0.56 -16.80
C ALA A 280 -12.38 -0.51 -15.71
N ILE A 281 -12.75 -0.11 -14.49
CA ILE A 281 -13.01 -1.05 -13.38
C ILE A 281 -14.24 -1.92 -13.67
N ALA A 282 -15.31 -1.37 -14.23
CA ALA A 282 -16.51 -2.15 -14.60
C ALA A 282 -16.19 -3.16 -15.73
N ALA A 283 -15.40 -2.75 -16.71
CA ALA A 283 -14.91 -3.65 -17.76
C ALA A 283 -14.05 -4.78 -17.20
N LEU A 284 -13.15 -4.47 -16.26
CA LEU A 284 -12.33 -5.46 -15.57
C LEU A 284 -13.20 -6.44 -14.74
N GLU A 285 -14.20 -5.95 -14.01
CA GLU A 285 -15.15 -6.81 -13.29
C GLU A 285 -15.82 -7.81 -14.24
N THR A 286 -16.31 -7.33 -15.39
CA THR A 286 -16.92 -8.17 -16.41
C THR A 286 -15.92 -9.21 -16.94
N LYS A 287 -14.70 -8.81 -17.26
CA LYS A 287 -13.62 -9.70 -17.75
C LYS A 287 -13.24 -10.80 -16.74
N LEU A 288 -13.21 -10.47 -15.46
CA LEU A 288 -12.87 -11.43 -14.39
C LEU A 288 -14.01 -12.40 -14.07
N ASN A 289 -15.25 -12.02 -14.38
CA ASN A 289 -16.44 -12.84 -14.10
C ASN A 289 -16.94 -13.64 -15.31
N GLY A 290 -16.51 -13.30 -16.51
CA GLY A 290 -16.83 -14.02 -17.77
C GLY A 290 -15.69 -14.90 -18.21
#